data_9f695f61aee09af7171bde3f81ba04eb
#
_entry.id   9f695f61aee09af7171bde3f81ba04eb
#
_cell.length_a   1.000
_cell.length_b   1.000
_cell.length_c   1.000
_cell.angle_alpha   90.00
_cell.angle_beta   90.00
_cell.angle_gamma   90.00
#
_symmetry.space_group_name_H-M   'P 1'
#
loop_
_entity.id
_entity.type
_entity.pdbx_description
1 polymer ?
#
loop_
_entity_poly.entity_id
_entity_poly.type
_entity_poly.pdbx_seq_one_letter_code
_entity_poly.pdbx_strand_id
1 'polypeptide(L)'
;DRVYLVAASIIATLGVPGRVAALEKSELKSSTETGNRDGDIILRKIKAFLDEKNLPQEKRDMIVRTLQNTLTTDNINKVETGESQLKRVFTKIVDDLGIYYKIGLTTDFTGKLFNEMYSWLGFSQDKLNDVVLTPAYVATLLARLARVNMDSYVWDFATGSAGLLVAAMNEMLNDAKN
;
A
#
# COMPACT_ATOMS: atom_id res chain seq x y z
N ASP A 1 8.70 -8.56 5.55
CA ASP A 1 9.50 -7.59 4.80
C ASP A 1 8.99 -7.33 3.37
N ARG A 2 8.58 -8.35 2.57
CA ARG A 2 8.05 -8.15 1.21
C ARG A 2 6.82 -7.24 1.17
N VAL A 3 5.89 -7.42 2.10
CA VAL A 3 4.68 -6.57 2.22
C VAL A 3 5.06 -5.11 2.42
N TYR A 4 6.04 -4.86 3.28
CA TYR A 4 6.51 -3.50 3.57
C TYR A 4 7.18 -2.85 2.35
N LEU A 5 7.87 -3.63 1.51
CA LEU A 5 8.45 -3.12 0.26
C LEU A 5 7.37 -2.69 -0.73
N VAL A 6 6.32 -3.50 -0.87
CA VAL A 6 5.18 -3.15 -1.73
C VAL A 6 4.48 -1.91 -1.21
N ALA A 7 4.14 -1.88 0.10
CA ALA A 7 3.50 -0.73 0.73
C ALA A 7 4.34 0.55 0.60
N ALA A 8 5.65 0.47 0.87
CA ALA A 8 6.57 1.59 0.73
C ALA A 8 6.63 2.12 -0.70
N SER A 9 6.70 1.23 -1.70
CA SER A 9 6.71 1.60 -3.11
C SER A 9 5.42 2.31 -3.52
N ILE A 10 4.27 1.80 -3.09
CA ILE A 10 2.97 2.43 -3.36
C ILE A 10 2.91 3.83 -2.74
N ILE A 11 3.19 3.95 -1.44
CA ILE A 11 3.12 5.23 -0.72
C ILE A 11 4.04 6.27 -1.36
N ALA A 12 5.28 5.89 -1.71
CA ALA A 12 6.23 6.80 -2.34
C ALA A 12 5.76 7.34 -3.70
N THR A 13 4.95 6.59 -4.42
CA THR A 13 4.45 6.94 -5.76
C THR A 13 3.09 7.64 -5.77
N LEU A 14 2.43 7.80 -4.61
CA LEU A 14 1.14 8.49 -4.55
C LEU A 14 1.27 10.01 -4.71
N GLY A 15 2.26 10.63 -4.09
CA GLY A 15 2.42 12.08 -4.08
C GLY A 15 1.25 12.83 -3.42
N VAL A 16 1.37 14.15 -3.37
CA VAL A 16 0.29 15.07 -2.96
C VAL A 16 0.25 16.20 -3.97
N PRO A 17 -0.83 16.38 -4.73
CA PRO A 17 -0.90 17.39 -5.79
C PRO A 17 -0.48 18.77 -5.31
N GLY A 18 0.44 19.41 -6.02
CA GLY A 18 0.95 20.76 -5.72
C GLY A 18 1.88 20.86 -4.49
N ARG A 19 2.13 19.76 -3.74
CA ARG A 19 2.95 19.78 -2.53
C ARG A 19 4.09 18.78 -2.55
N VAL A 20 3.81 17.52 -2.82
CA VAL A 20 4.81 16.45 -2.84
C VAL A 20 4.71 15.69 -4.16
N ALA A 21 5.76 15.77 -4.96
CA ALA A 21 5.83 15.00 -6.21
C ALA A 21 5.91 13.50 -5.92
N ALA A 22 5.17 12.70 -6.70
CA ALA A 22 5.32 11.26 -6.71
C ALA A 22 6.77 10.87 -7.03
N LEU A 23 7.25 9.79 -6.41
CA LEU A 23 8.57 9.25 -6.72
C LEU A 23 8.58 8.64 -8.12
N GLU A 24 9.50 9.11 -8.96
CA GLU A 24 9.72 8.56 -10.29
C GLU A 24 10.84 7.51 -10.28
N LYS A 25 10.73 6.49 -11.14
CA LYS A 25 11.75 5.44 -11.28
C LYS A 25 13.14 6.00 -11.57
N SER A 26 13.20 7.10 -12.30
CA SER A 26 14.42 7.81 -12.68
C SER A 26 15.15 8.48 -11.51
N GLU A 27 14.48 8.71 -10.40
CA GLU A 27 15.09 9.28 -9.18
C GLU A 27 15.93 8.26 -8.42
N LEU A 28 15.69 6.95 -8.62
CA LEU A 28 16.47 5.87 -8.02
C LEU A 28 17.76 5.67 -8.82
N LYS A 29 18.88 6.04 -8.22
CA LYS A 29 20.20 6.07 -8.89
C LYS A 29 21.08 4.87 -8.56
N SER A 30 20.62 3.95 -7.73
CA SER A 30 21.38 2.80 -7.25
C SER A 30 22.72 3.22 -6.60
N SER A 31 22.69 4.34 -5.87
CA SER A 31 23.85 4.81 -5.12
C SER A 31 24.19 3.86 -3.98
N THR A 32 25.46 3.64 -3.73
CA THR A 32 25.99 2.90 -2.56
C THR A 32 26.27 3.81 -1.37
N GLU A 33 26.21 5.12 -1.56
CA GLU A 33 26.46 6.12 -0.54
C GLU A 33 25.34 6.14 0.51
N THR A 34 25.68 6.01 1.77
CA THR A 34 24.76 6.07 2.90
C THR A 34 24.02 7.43 2.90
N GLY A 35 22.70 7.39 3.04
CA GLY A 35 21.85 8.58 2.94
C GLY A 35 21.36 8.89 1.51
N ASN A 36 21.99 8.32 0.48
CA ASN A 36 21.62 8.48 -0.92
C ASN A 36 21.29 7.16 -1.62
N ARG A 37 21.23 6.05 -0.87
CA ARG A 37 20.77 4.77 -1.39
C ARG A 37 19.31 4.85 -1.81
N ASP A 38 18.88 3.97 -2.68
CA ASP A 38 17.49 3.95 -3.17
C ASP A 38 16.47 3.81 -2.02
N GLY A 39 16.79 3.04 -0.98
CA GLY A 39 15.97 2.93 0.23
C GLY A 39 15.86 4.25 1.00
N ASP A 40 16.93 5.02 1.07
CA ASP A 40 16.94 6.33 1.73
C ASP A 40 16.09 7.35 0.95
N ILE A 41 16.10 7.27 -0.39
CA ILE A 41 15.30 8.12 -1.28
C ILE A 41 13.82 7.81 -1.10
N ILE A 42 13.44 6.52 -1.15
CA ILE A 42 12.05 6.07 -0.94
C ILE A 42 11.56 6.53 0.44
N LEU A 43 12.36 6.35 1.48
CA LEU A 43 12.00 6.73 2.84
C LEU A 43 11.78 8.25 2.97
N ARG A 44 12.61 9.08 2.33
CA ARG A 44 12.42 10.54 2.31
C ARG A 44 11.10 10.93 1.65
N LYS A 45 10.75 10.30 0.53
CA LYS A 45 9.47 10.54 -0.16
C LYS A 45 8.27 10.15 0.70
N ILE A 46 8.36 9.01 1.40
CA ILE A 46 7.32 8.56 2.33
C ILE A 46 7.15 9.56 3.47
N LYS A 47 8.24 10.02 4.08
CA LYS A 47 8.18 11.04 5.15
C LYS A 47 7.49 12.30 4.66
N ALA A 48 7.92 12.85 3.53
CA ALA A 48 7.31 14.04 2.93
C ALA A 48 5.81 13.84 2.64
N PHE A 49 5.42 12.67 2.11
CA PHE A 49 4.02 12.33 1.88
C PHE A 49 3.21 12.29 3.19
N LEU A 50 3.74 11.64 4.23
CA LEU A 50 3.07 11.51 5.52
C LEU A 50 2.96 12.84 6.26
N ASP A 51 3.92 13.75 6.09
CA ASP A 51 3.91 15.10 6.67
C ASP A 51 2.73 15.94 6.15
N GLU A 52 2.33 15.71 4.90
CA GLU A 52 1.16 16.36 4.27
C GLU A 52 -0.17 15.69 4.63
N LYS A 53 -0.14 14.56 5.33
CA LYS A 53 -1.34 13.89 5.80
C LYS A 53 -1.62 14.28 7.25
N ASN A 54 -2.87 14.57 7.55
CA ASN A 54 -3.31 14.92 8.90
C ASN A 54 -3.36 13.68 9.81
N LEU A 55 -2.19 13.05 10.02
CA LEU A 55 -2.04 11.87 10.85
C LEU A 55 -1.45 12.25 12.22
N PRO A 56 -1.90 11.61 13.32
CA PRO A 56 -1.25 11.75 14.62
C PRO A 56 0.25 11.41 14.52
N GLN A 57 1.08 12.17 15.23
CA GLN A 57 2.54 12.01 15.22
C GLN A 57 2.98 10.56 15.49
N GLU A 58 2.38 9.93 16.51
CA GLU A 58 2.69 8.56 16.89
C GLU A 58 2.47 7.56 15.75
N LYS A 59 1.37 7.72 15.00
CA LYS A 59 1.08 6.85 13.84
C LYS A 59 2.09 7.06 12.72
N ARG A 60 2.46 8.32 12.45
CA ARG A 60 3.46 8.67 11.45
C ARG A 60 4.82 8.06 11.79
N ASP A 61 5.26 8.23 13.04
CA ASP A 61 6.53 7.68 13.52
C ASP A 61 6.55 6.15 13.48
N MET A 62 5.44 5.51 13.82
CA MET A 62 5.30 4.06 13.71
C MET A 62 5.45 3.57 12.27
N ILE A 63 4.77 4.20 11.32
CA ILE A 63 4.87 3.86 9.89
C ILE A 63 6.31 4.02 9.41
N VAL A 64 6.92 5.18 9.69
CA VAL A 64 8.29 5.48 9.29
C VAL A 64 9.29 4.46 9.84
N ARG A 65 9.22 4.14 11.14
CA ARG A 65 10.12 3.15 11.76
C ARG A 65 9.95 1.77 11.15
N THR A 66 8.70 1.34 10.94
CA THR A 66 8.42 0.03 10.34
C THR A 66 9.00 -0.10 8.95
N LEU A 67 8.81 0.91 8.10
CA LEU A 67 9.31 0.90 6.73
C LEU A 67 10.82 1.12 6.66
N GLN A 68 11.39 1.94 7.54
CA GLN A 68 12.82 2.19 7.61
C GLN A 68 13.61 0.89 7.83
N ASN A 69 13.18 0.06 8.77
CA ASN A 69 13.85 -1.22 9.07
C ASN A 69 13.99 -2.12 7.83
N THR A 70 13.05 -2.02 6.90
CA THR A 70 13.10 -2.81 5.66
C THR A 70 13.91 -2.08 4.58
N LEU A 71 13.65 -0.78 4.37
CA LEU A 71 14.23 0.00 3.27
C LEU A 71 15.73 0.27 3.43
N THR A 72 16.25 0.33 4.66
CA THR A 72 17.66 0.67 4.91
C THR A 72 18.57 -0.54 5.06
N THR A 73 18.07 -1.77 4.87
CA THR A 73 18.92 -2.97 4.92
C THR A 73 19.90 -3.00 3.76
N ASP A 74 21.13 -3.41 4.04
CA ASP A 74 22.21 -3.46 3.03
C ASP A 74 21.87 -4.42 1.89
N ASN A 75 21.24 -5.55 2.22
CA ASN A 75 20.92 -6.59 1.24
C ASN A 75 20.04 -6.08 0.09
N ILE A 76 19.02 -5.27 0.40
CA ILE A 76 18.10 -4.76 -0.62
C ILE A 76 18.68 -3.57 -1.39
N ASN A 77 19.60 -2.81 -0.77
CA ASN A 77 20.29 -1.69 -1.39
C ASN A 77 21.57 -2.11 -2.14
N LYS A 78 21.93 -3.41 -2.08
CA LYS A 78 23.08 -3.93 -2.80
C LYS A 78 22.92 -3.70 -4.30
N VAL A 79 23.96 -3.14 -4.92
CA VAL A 79 24.00 -2.90 -6.36
C VAL A 79 24.59 -4.15 -7.04
N GLU A 80 23.81 -4.72 -7.94
CA GLU A 80 24.23 -5.85 -8.78
C GLU A 80 23.93 -5.50 -10.23
N THR A 81 24.87 -5.73 -11.13
CA THR A 81 24.72 -5.42 -12.57
C THR A 81 24.30 -3.96 -12.86
N GLY A 82 24.78 -3.00 -12.02
CA GLY A 82 24.53 -1.58 -12.22
C GLY A 82 23.23 -1.04 -11.59
N GLU A 83 22.41 -1.91 -11.00
CA GLU A 83 21.18 -1.48 -10.33
C GLU A 83 21.04 -2.11 -8.94
N SER A 84 20.42 -1.36 -8.00
CA SER A 84 20.09 -1.93 -6.70
C SER A 84 18.93 -2.93 -6.83
N GLN A 85 18.92 -3.93 -5.96
CA GLN A 85 17.81 -4.88 -5.90
C GLN A 85 16.49 -4.13 -5.62
N LEU A 86 16.54 -3.11 -4.76
CA LEU A 86 15.38 -2.30 -4.42
C LEU A 86 14.82 -1.55 -5.63
N LYS A 87 15.67 -0.94 -6.47
CA LYS A 87 15.24 -0.27 -7.70
C LYS A 87 14.53 -1.22 -8.65
N ARG A 88 15.07 -2.44 -8.84
CA ARG A 88 14.43 -3.47 -9.66
C ARG A 88 13.05 -3.85 -9.14
N VAL A 89 12.92 -4.08 -7.82
CA VAL A 89 11.64 -4.42 -7.18
C VAL A 89 10.66 -3.25 -7.28
N PHE A 90 11.10 -2.03 -6.96
CA PHE A 90 10.29 -0.81 -7.08
C PHE A 90 9.76 -0.63 -8.50
N THR A 91 10.62 -0.72 -9.50
CA THR A 91 10.25 -0.60 -10.92
C THR A 91 9.17 -1.62 -11.29
N LYS A 92 9.35 -2.88 -10.89
CA LYS A 92 8.38 -3.94 -11.15
C LYS A 92 7.02 -3.65 -10.49
N ILE A 93 7.01 -3.20 -9.23
CA ILE A 93 5.79 -2.83 -8.51
C ILE A 93 5.08 -1.67 -9.23
N VAL A 94 5.81 -0.64 -9.64
CA VAL A 94 5.23 0.52 -10.33
C VAL A 94 4.67 0.14 -11.69
N ASP A 95 5.36 -0.69 -12.46
CA ASP A 95 4.94 -1.10 -13.80
C ASP A 95 3.73 -2.05 -13.75
N ASP A 96 3.75 -3.03 -12.86
CA ASP A 96 2.70 -4.05 -12.82
C ASP A 96 1.48 -3.62 -12.00
N LEU A 97 1.66 -2.86 -10.93
CA LEU A 97 0.58 -2.49 -10.00
C LEU A 97 0.16 -1.02 -10.09
N GLY A 98 1.00 -0.15 -10.70
CA GLY A 98 0.79 1.30 -10.71
C GLY A 98 -0.57 1.72 -11.25
N ILE A 99 -1.07 1.06 -12.28
CA ILE A 99 -2.37 1.35 -12.86
C ILE A 99 -3.52 1.13 -11.86
N TYR A 100 -3.42 0.11 -11.01
CA TYR A 100 -4.51 -0.27 -10.10
C TYR A 100 -4.64 0.70 -8.92
N TYR A 101 -3.54 1.15 -8.33
CA TYR A 101 -3.59 2.05 -7.16
C TYR A 101 -3.63 3.53 -7.54
N LYS A 102 -3.24 3.92 -8.77
CA LYS A 102 -3.33 5.32 -9.24
C LYS A 102 -4.73 5.70 -9.73
N ILE A 103 -5.49 4.76 -10.29
CA ILE A 103 -6.84 5.03 -10.82
C ILE A 103 -7.90 5.15 -9.72
N GLY A 104 -7.62 4.68 -8.54
CA GLY A 104 -8.51 4.80 -7.37
C GLY A 104 -8.70 3.48 -6.65
N LEU A 105 -8.69 3.57 -5.34
CA LEU A 105 -8.89 2.43 -4.43
C LEU A 105 -10.38 2.06 -4.31
N THR A 106 -11.06 1.86 -5.44
CA THR A 106 -12.48 1.46 -5.49
C THR A 106 -12.68 -0.04 -5.26
N THR A 107 -11.58 -0.79 -5.14
CA THR A 107 -11.62 -2.23 -4.84
C THR A 107 -10.81 -2.51 -3.58
N ASP A 108 -11.09 -3.63 -2.90
CA ASP A 108 -10.25 -4.14 -1.83
C ASP A 108 -8.88 -4.56 -2.39
N PHE A 109 -8.07 -3.54 -2.70
CA PHE A 109 -6.71 -3.73 -3.21
C PHE A 109 -5.83 -4.45 -2.18
N THR A 110 -5.99 -4.10 -0.90
CA THR A 110 -5.21 -4.68 0.19
C THR A 110 -5.49 -6.17 0.33
N GLY A 111 -6.76 -6.57 0.31
CA GLY A 111 -7.13 -7.98 0.38
C GLY A 111 -6.66 -8.77 -0.84
N LYS A 112 -6.78 -8.23 -2.04
CA LYS A 112 -6.27 -8.85 -3.27
C LYS A 112 -4.75 -9.00 -3.24
N LEU A 113 -4.02 -7.93 -2.87
CA LEU A 113 -2.57 -7.96 -2.73
C LEU A 113 -2.14 -9.01 -1.70
N PHE A 114 -2.85 -9.09 -0.58
CA PHE A 114 -2.56 -10.05 0.47
C PHE A 114 -2.73 -11.49 -0.01
N ASN A 115 -3.83 -11.80 -0.71
CA ASN A 115 -4.07 -13.11 -1.30
C ASN A 115 -2.97 -13.53 -2.28
N GLU A 116 -2.59 -12.64 -3.21
CA GLU A 116 -1.51 -12.91 -4.16
C GLU A 116 -0.18 -13.13 -3.45
N MET A 117 0.15 -12.30 -2.46
CA MET A 117 1.39 -12.47 -1.69
C MET A 117 1.43 -13.76 -0.89
N TYR A 118 0.31 -14.19 -0.31
CA TYR A 118 0.22 -15.47 0.38
C TYR A 118 0.49 -16.65 -0.54
N SER A 119 -0.04 -16.62 -1.76
CA SER A 119 0.22 -17.68 -2.75
C SER A 119 1.70 -17.81 -3.11
N TRP A 120 2.45 -16.69 -3.12
CA TRP A 120 3.89 -16.68 -3.43
C TRP A 120 4.79 -17.05 -2.25
N LEU A 121 4.31 -16.85 -1.01
CA LEU A 121 5.10 -17.14 0.18
C LEU A 121 5.16 -18.63 0.52
N GLY A 122 4.42 -19.48 -0.22
CA GLY A 122 4.46 -20.93 -0.04
C GLY A 122 3.98 -21.39 1.34
N PHE A 123 3.13 -20.60 2.00
CA PHE A 123 2.49 -21.07 3.21
C PHE A 123 1.64 -22.31 2.88
N SER A 124 1.73 -23.35 3.72
CA SER A 124 0.89 -24.53 3.58
C SER A 124 -0.59 -24.12 3.61
N GLN A 125 -1.42 -24.82 2.84
CA GLN A 125 -2.86 -24.55 2.78
C GLN A 125 -3.51 -24.49 4.17
N ASP A 126 -2.97 -25.21 5.14
CA ASP A 126 -3.46 -25.20 6.52
C ASP A 126 -3.32 -23.84 7.21
N LYS A 127 -2.26 -23.07 6.88
CA LYS A 127 -2.07 -21.70 7.38
C LYS A 127 -2.87 -20.64 6.60
N LEU A 128 -3.28 -20.96 5.37
CA LEU A 128 -4.15 -20.10 4.56
C LEU A 128 -5.61 -20.15 5.06
N ASN A 129 -6.02 -21.26 5.68
CA ASN A 129 -7.36 -21.43 6.20
C ASN A 129 -7.66 -20.53 7.41
N ASP A 130 -6.64 -20.01 8.08
CA ASP A 130 -6.80 -19.10 9.24
C ASP A 130 -7.05 -17.64 8.84
N VAL A 131 -6.82 -17.26 7.58
CA VAL A 131 -7.04 -15.89 7.07
C VAL A 131 -8.00 -15.93 5.90
N VAL A 132 -9.29 -16.00 6.19
CA VAL A 132 -10.35 -15.94 5.19
C VAL A 132 -10.74 -14.47 4.97
N LEU A 133 -10.36 -13.92 3.81
CA LEU A 133 -10.82 -12.59 3.43
C LEU A 133 -12.23 -12.67 2.82
N THR A 134 -13.10 -11.77 3.23
CA THR A 134 -14.46 -11.69 2.71
C THR A 134 -14.44 -11.40 1.20
N PRO A 135 -15.05 -12.25 0.36
CA PRO A 135 -15.13 -11.98 -1.08
C PRO A 135 -15.82 -10.65 -1.37
N ALA A 136 -15.31 -9.89 -2.35
CA ALA A 136 -15.80 -8.54 -2.64
C ALA A 136 -17.31 -8.50 -2.97
N TYR A 137 -17.86 -9.54 -3.64
CA TYR A 137 -19.28 -9.62 -3.94
C TYR A 137 -20.14 -9.81 -2.68
N VAL A 138 -19.64 -10.54 -1.67
CA VAL A 138 -20.31 -10.71 -0.37
C VAL A 138 -20.27 -9.37 0.39
N ALA A 139 -19.13 -8.71 0.42
CA ALA A 139 -18.98 -7.39 1.07
C ALA A 139 -19.94 -6.36 0.46
N THR A 140 -20.03 -6.30 -0.87
CA THR A 140 -20.97 -5.42 -1.58
C THR A 140 -22.42 -5.79 -1.28
N LEU A 141 -22.76 -7.08 -1.26
CA LEU A 141 -24.12 -7.52 -0.92
C LEU A 141 -24.50 -7.07 0.50
N LEU A 142 -23.60 -7.25 1.47
CA LEU A 142 -23.84 -6.84 2.86
C LEU A 142 -24.05 -5.32 2.98
N ALA A 143 -23.21 -4.51 2.31
CA ALA A 143 -23.36 -3.05 2.30
C ALA A 143 -24.74 -2.62 1.73
N ARG A 144 -25.20 -3.26 0.65
CA ARG A 144 -26.52 -3.00 0.04
C ARG A 144 -27.67 -3.47 0.91
N LEU A 145 -27.58 -4.63 1.52
CA LEU A 145 -28.59 -5.13 2.46
C LEU A 145 -28.72 -4.23 3.69
N ALA A 146 -27.59 -3.70 4.18
CA ALA A 146 -27.57 -2.73 5.25
C ALA A 146 -28.07 -1.33 4.82
N ARG A 147 -28.38 -1.13 3.53
CA ARG A 147 -28.84 0.15 2.97
C ARG A 147 -27.89 1.30 3.27
N VAL A 148 -26.58 1.04 3.14
CA VAL A 148 -25.56 2.08 3.32
C VAL A 148 -25.78 3.19 2.30
N ASN A 149 -25.79 4.44 2.78
CA ASN A 149 -25.97 5.66 2.00
C ASN A 149 -24.94 6.72 2.40
N MET A 150 -24.93 7.88 1.75
CA MET A 150 -23.90 8.91 1.95
C MET A 150 -23.82 9.45 3.39
N ASP A 151 -24.88 9.35 4.17
CA ASP A 151 -24.96 9.83 5.56
C ASP A 151 -24.67 8.73 6.59
N SER A 152 -24.37 7.51 6.15
CA SER A 152 -24.17 6.36 7.03
C SER A 152 -22.86 6.45 7.79
N TYR A 153 -22.88 6.04 9.07
CA TYR A 153 -21.68 5.77 9.87
C TYR A 153 -21.47 4.25 9.93
N VAL A 154 -20.37 3.78 9.33
CA VAL A 154 -20.08 2.35 9.23
C VAL A 154 -18.94 1.97 10.16
N TRP A 155 -19.18 0.97 11.01
CA TRP A 155 -18.21 0.45 11.96
C TRP A 155 -17.95 -1.02 11.69
N ASP A 156 -16.69 -1.39 11.63
CA ASP A 156 -16.25 -2.76 11.48
C ASP A 156 -15.18 -3.06 12.53
N PHE A 157 -15.56 -3.82 13.56
CA PHE A 157 -14.70 -4.15 14.69
C PHE A 157 -13.73 -5.29 14.40
N ALA A 158 -13.88 -5.98 13.27
CA ALA A 158 -13.06 -7.09 12.82
C ALA A 158 -12.56 -6.86 11.39
N THR A 159 -12.14 -5.64 11.10
CA THR A 159 -11.97 -5.06 9.77
C THR A 159 -11.04 -5.85 8.84
N GLY A 160 -10.11 -6.65 9.35
CA GLY A 160 -9.16 -7.40 8.51
C GLY A 160 -8.45 -6.50 7.49
N SER A 161 -8.64 -6.79 6.19
CA SER A 161 -8.16 -5.95 5.06
C SER A 161 -9.01 -4.72 4.76
N ALA A 162 -10.03 -4.44 5.57
CA ALA A 162 -11.03 -3.40 5.36
C ALA A 162 -11.98 -3.62 4.16
N GLY A 163 -12.11 -4.84 3.66
CA GLY A 163 -12.95 -5.14 2.49
C GLY A 163 -14.41 -4.73 2.65
N LEU A 164 -15.00 -4.93 3.83
CA LEU A 164 -16.37 -4.47 4.14
C LEU A 164 -16.48 -2.95 4.17
N LEU A 165 -15.50 -2.25 4.75
CA LEU A 165 -15.48 -0.79 4.78
C LEU A 165 -15.29 -0.18 3.39
N VAL A 166 -14.48 -0.81 2.53
CA VAL A 166 -14.32 -0.41 1.13
C VAL A 166 -15.62 -0.59 0.36
N ALA A 167 -16.34 -1.69 0.55
CA ALA A 167 -17.64 -1.91 -0.07
C ALA A 167 -18.67 -0.87 0.39
N ALA A 168 -18.73 -0.58 1.68
CA ALA A 168 -19.59 0.46 2.24
C ALA A 168 -19.25 1.84 1.66
N MET A 169 -17.98 2.23 1.62
CA MET A 169 -17.53 3.49 1.02
C MET A 169 -17.98 3.61 -0.45
N ASN A 170 -17.87 2.53 -1.23
CA ASN A 170 -18.32 2.54 -2.62
C ASN A 170 -19.84 2.76 -2.75
N GLU A 171 -20.66 2.16 -1.89
CA GLU A 171 -22.10 2.40 -1.88
C GLU A 171 -22.42 3.86 -1.45
N MET A 172 -21.71 4.41 -0.45
CA MET A 172 -21.83 5.83 -0.05
C MET A 172 -21.49 6.77 -1.21
N LEU A 173 -20.38 6.51 -1.93
CA LEU A 173 -19.96 7.30 -3.08
C LEU A 173 -20.93 7.19 -4.26
N ASN A 174 -21.56 6.03 -4.45
CA ASN A 174 -22.57 5.85 -5.49
C ASN A 174 -23.85 6.59 -5.15
N ASP A 175 -24.28 6.56 -3.89
CA ASP A 175 -25.45 7.29 -3.41
C ASP A 175 -25.26 8.81 -3.53
N ALA A 176 -24.09 9.32 -3.19
CA ALA A 176 -23.76 10.75 -3.28
C ALA A 176 -23.69 11.30 -4.71
N LYS A 177 -23.66 10.43 -5.74
CA LYS A 177 -23.67 10.83 -7.16
C LYS A 177 -25.07 10.88 -7.78
N ASN A 178 -26.06 10.29 -7.13
CA ASN A 178 -27.45 10.24 -7.57
C ASN A 178 -28.31 11.34 -6.93
#